data_439ea8c15b6c685b2e133c3829b07f32
#
_entry.id   439ea8c15b6c685b2e133c3829b07f32
#
_cell.length_a   1.000
_cell.length_b   1.000
_cell.length_c   1.000
_cell.angle_alpha   90.00
_cell.angle_beta   90.00
_cell.angle_gamma   90.00
#
_symmetry.space_group_name_H-M   'P 1'
#
loop_
_entity.id
_entity.type
_entity.pdbx_description
1 polymer ?
#
loop_
_entity_poly.entity_id
_entity_poly.type
_entity_poly.pdbx_seq_one_letter_code
_entity_poly.pdbx_strand_id
1 'polypeptide(L)'
;MSISICILKEIDGFSCEDTLRSIQQAAAKANLHCIHLETVKYFSRVCQMDIEYLSGTLSEVNAETLKANFEKGIDTRQFGFTIDQPTDTSYDSVTWLVNKKNYFEAVDLMYLNRDFEFAFRFLSQYFRLKENSSDYLWVDDTDWCYSAKEMIWLSTQPYTPEWPYKKLTVH
;
A
#
# COMPACT_ATOMS: atom_id res chain seq x y z
N MET A 1 11.20 -7.13 -13.39
CA MET A 1 10.95 -5.88 -12.66
C MET A 1 9.78 -6.12 -11.75
N SER A 2 9.96 -5.99 -10.43
CA SER A 2 8.84 -5.98 -9.48
C SER A 2 8.27 -4.57 -9.49
N ILE A 3 6.98 -4.43 -9.70
CA ILE A 3 6.29 -3.16 -9.63
C ILE A 3 5.88 -2.96 -8.17
N SER A 4 6.20 -1.79 -7.62
CA SER A 4 5.74 -1.34 -6.31
C SER A 4 4.49 -0.48 -6.46
N ILE A 5 3.60 -0.59 -5.52
CA ILE A 5 2.45 0.31 -5.38
C ILE A 5 2.55 0.97 -4.01
N CYS A 6 2.61 2.30 -4.01
CA CYS A 6 2.81 3.08 -2.80
C CYS A 6 1.55 3.88 -2.44
N ILE A 7 1.22 3.94 -1.16
CA ILE A 7 0.21 4.86 -0.64
C ILE A 7 0.95 6.06 -0.05
N LEU A 8 0.64 7.23 -0.57
CA LEU A 8 1.20 8.49 -0.13
C LEU A 8 0.30 9.12 0.93
N LYS A 9 0.88 9.48 2.06
CA LYS A 9 0.18 10.11 3.19
C LYS A 9 0.82 11.45 3.55
N GLU A 10 0.01 12.32 4.13
CA GLU A 10 0.50 13.56 4.70
C GLU A 10 1.35 13.28 5.94
N ILE A 11 2.52 13.94 6.04
CA ILE A 11 3.44 13.78 7.18
C ILE A 11 2.81 14.34 8.46
N ASP A 12 2.16 15.51 8.34
CA ASP A 12 1.54 16.17 9.48
C ASP A 12 0.37 15.34 10.02
N GLY A 13 0.49 14.90 11.27
CA GLY A 13 -0.49 14.02 11.90
C GLY A 13 -0.42 12.56 11.50
N PHE A 14 0.63 12.14 10.78
CA PHE A 14 0.83 10.74 10.46
C PHE A 14 0.95 9.88 11.72
N SER A 15 0.30 8.73 11.69
CA SER A 15 0.37 7.69 12.72
C SER A 15 0.46 6.32 12.05
N CYS A 16 1.54 5.61 12.37
CA CYS A 16 1.72 4.23 11.90
C CYS A 16 0.61 3.31 12.43
N GLU A 17 0.17 3.51 13.68
CA GLU A 17 -0.90 2.74 14.29
C GLU A 17 -2.25 2.96 13.59
N ASP A 18 -2.60 4.22 13.28
CA ASP A 18 -3.84 4.53 12.56
C ASP A 18 -3.80 4.01 11.13
N THR A 19 -2.63 4.08 10.48
CA THR A 19 -2.42 3.52 9.13
C THR A 19 -2.58 2.00 9.16
N LEU A 20 -1.99 1.30 10.13
CA LEU A 20 -2.18 -0.14 10.30
C LEU A 20 -3.65 -0.49 10.53
N ARG A 21 -4.35 0.28 11.36
CA ARG A 21 -5.79 0.07 11.61
C ARG A 21 -6.60 0.22 10.33
N SER A 22 -6.29 1.21 9.50
CA SER A 22 -6.93 1.39 8.18
C SER A 22 -6.66 0.20 7.25
N ILE A 23 -5.42 -0.30 7.22
CA ILE A 23 -5.05 -1.49 6.44
C ILE A 23 -5.85 -2.72 6.91
N GLN A 24 -5.91 -2.96 8.22
CA GLN A 24 -6.65 -4.08 8.79
C GLN A 24 -8.15 -4.00 8.49
N GLN A 25 -8.75 -2.83 8.60
CA GLN A 25 -10.17 -2.61 8.26
C GLN A 25 -10.44 -2.84 6.77
N ALA A 26 -9.58 -2.31 5.90
CA ALA A 26 -9.70 -2.50 4.46
C ALA A 26 -9.53 -3.97 4.07
N ALA A 27 -8.57 -4.65 4.67
CA ALA A 27 -8.34 -6.08 4.48
C ALA A 27 -9.57 -6.89 4.85
N ALA A 28 -10.14 -6.65 6.03
CA ALA A 28 -11.37 -7.33 6.48
C ALA A 28 -12.54 -7.12 5.51
N LYS A 29 -12.75 -5.88 5.03
CA LYS A 29 -13.78 -5.57 4.03
C LYS A 29 -13.52 -6.21 2.66
N ALA A 30 -12.26 -6.46 2.32
CA ALA A 30 -11.85 -7.15 1.11
C ALA A 30 -11.84 -8.69 1.26
N ASN A 31 -12.25 -9.23 2.40
CA ASN A 31 -12.13 -10.65 2.77
C ASN A 31 -10.67 -11.15 2.70
N LEU A 32 -9.75 -10.35 3.25
CA LEU A 32 -8.34 -10.67 3.38
C LEU A 32 -7.94 -10.75 4.84
N HIS A 33 -6.91 -11.53 5.11
CA HIS A 33 -6.27 -11.64 6.41
C HIS A 33 -4.99 -10.81 6.46
N CYS A 34 -4.87 -9.97 7.47
CA CYS A 34 -3.64 -9.24 7.79
C CYS A 34 -2.85 -10.07 8.80
N ILE A 35 -1.72 -10.61 8.37
CA ILE A 35 -0.94 -11.60 9.12
C ILE A 35 0.56 -11.25 9.11
N HIS A 36 1.35 -11.95 9.93
CA HIS A 36 2.81 -11.79 10.04
C HIS A 36 3.26 -10.35 10.31
N LEU A 37 2.54 -9.67 11.23
CA LEU A 37 2.90 -8.30 11.62
C LEU A 37 4.17 -8.31 12.46
N GLU A 38 5.15 -7.51 12.05
CA GLU A 38 6.40 -7.32 12.79
C GLU A 38 6.91 -5.89 12.65
N THR A 39 7.57 -5.39 13.70
CA THR A 39 8.33 -4.14 13.63
C THR A 39 9.79 -4.47 13.35
N VAL A 40 10.31 -3.94 12.27
CA VAL A 40 11.69 -4.12 11.85
C VAL A 40 12.48 -2.85 12.18
N LYS A 41 13.63 -3.03 12.86
CA LYS A 41 14.55 -1.94 13.20
C LYS A 41 15.95 -2.33 12.77
N TYR A 42 16.62 -1.45 12.05
CA TYR A 42 18.02 -1.66 11.68
C TYR A 42 18.73 -0.34 11.43
N PHE A 43 20.04 -0.35 11.59
CA PHE A 43 20.88 0.80 11.23
C PHE A 43 21.24 0.73 9.74
N SER A 44 20.78 1.71 8.96
CA SER A 44 21.15 1.81 7.55
C SER A 44 22.54 2.43 7.39
N ARG A 45 23.49 1.66 6.86
CA ARG A 45 24.84 2.17 6.55
C ARG A 45 24.85 3.15 5.38
N VAL A 46 23.84 3.07 4.51
CA VAL A 46 23.71 3.97 3.35
C VAL A 46 23.21 5.34 3.79
N CYS A 47 22.14 5.38 4.58
CA CYS A 47 21.55 6.63 5.07
C CYS A 47 22.20 7.12 6.38
N GLN A 48 23.06 6.30 7.02
CA GLN A 48 23.70 6.60 8.32
C GLN A 48 22.69 6.92 9.43
N MET A 49 21.57 6.22 9.46
CA MET A 49 20.49 6.43 10.42
C MET A 49 19.79 5.13 10.79
N ASP A 50 19.14 5.13 11.96
CA ASP A 50 18.22 4.06 12.36
C ASP A 50 16.95 4.14 11.52
N ILE A 51 16.57 3.00 10.94
CA ILE A 51 15.32 2.83 10.18
C ILE A 51 14.41 1.93 10.97
N GLU A 52 13.15 2.35 11.11
CA GLU A 52 12.08 1.58 11.70
C GLU A 52 10.88 1.57 10.77
N TYR A 53 10.37 0.40 10.48
CA TYR A 53 9.11 0.23 9.75
C TYR A 53 8.32 -0.96 10.30
N LEU A 54 7.03 -0.95 10.07
CA LEU A 54 6.16 -2.09 10.35
C LEU A 54 5.95 -2.86 9.06
N SER A 55 6.09 -4.17 9.08
CA SER A 55 5.79 -5.03 7.94
C SER A 55 4.64 -6.00 8.24
N GLY A 56 4.00 -6.47 7.19
CA GLY A 56 2.95 -7.46 7.29
C GLY A 56 2.63 -8.11 5.95
N THR A 57 1.71 -9.05 5.99
CA THR A 57 1.23 -9.75 4.79
C THR A 57 -0.29 -9.69 4.73
N LEU A 58 -0.82 -9.39 3.55
CA LEU A 58 -2.25 -9.52 3.22
C LEU A 58 -2.43 -10.81 2.39
N SER A 59 -3.28 -11.70 2.87
CA SER A 59 -3.50 -13.02 2.29
C SER A 59 -4.98 -13.36 2.21
N GLU A 60 -5.37 -14.17 1.23
CA GLU A 60 -6.74 -14.70 1.13
C GLU A 60 -7.06 -15.78 2.18
N VAL A 61 -6.05 -16.28 2.89
CA VAL A 61 -6.21 -17.27 3.96
C VAL A 61 -5.50 -16.79 5.23
N ASN A 62 -5.88 -17.34 6.37
CA ASN A 62 -5.21 -17.07 7.64
C ASN A 62 -3.78 -17.67 7.69
N ALA A 63 -3.00 -17.28 8.69
CA ALA A 63 -1.59 -17.67 8.83
C ALA A 63 -1.39 -19.20 8.92
N GLU A 64 -2.30 -19.89 9.63
CA GLU A 64 -2.23 -21.35 9.82
C GLU A 64 -2.47 -22.08 8.48
N THR A 65 -3.50 -21.67 7.74
CA THR A 65 -3.81 -22.22 6.41
C THR A 65 -2.70 -21.88 5.42
N LEU A 66 -2.15 -20.67 5.46
CA LEU A 66 -1.05 -20.26 4.59
C LEU A 66 0.18 -21.16 4.78
N LYS A 67 0.55 -21.43 6.04
CA LYS A 67 1.65 -22.35 6.36
C LYS A 67 1.37 -23.77 5.83
N ALA A 68 0.17 -24.28 6.06
CA ALA A 68 -0.21 -25.62 5.59
C ALA A 68 -0.22 -25.73 4.06
N ASN A 69 -0.66 -24.67 3.38
CA ASN A 69 -0.65 -24.60 1.91
C ASN A 69 0.80 -24.60 1.37
N PHE A 70 1.67 -23.78 1.98
CA PHE A 70 3.09 -23.74 1.62
C PHE A 70 3.75 -25.12 1.74
N GLU A 71 3.53 -25.84 2.85
CA GLU A 71 4.06 -27.20 3.08
C GLU A 71 3.56 -28.22 2.03
N LYS A 72 2.36 -27.99 1.47
CA LYS A 72 1.75 -28.84 0.44
C LYS A 72 2.04 -28.40 -0.99
N GLY A 73 2.77 -27.29 -1.19
CA GLY A 73 3.01 -26.70 -2.51
C GLY A 73 1.75 -26.14 -3.17
N ILE A 74 0.75 -25.73 -2.36
CA ILE A 74 -0.47 -25.09 -2.83
C ILE A 74 -0.22 -23.58 -2.91
N ASP A 75 -0.40 -23.02 -4.10
CA ASP A 75 -0.27 -21.59 -4.33
C ASP A 75 -1.40 -20.83 -3.63
N THR A 76 -1.06 -19.70 -3.00
CA THR A 76 -1.99 -18.87 -2.23
C THR A 76 -1.74 -17.40 -2.57
N ARG A 77 -2.80 -16.69 -2.92
CA ARG A 77 -2.69 -15.26 -3.25
C ARG A 77 -2.37 -14.46 -1.99
N GLN A 78 -1.28 -13.71 -2.06
CA GLN A 78 -0.80 -12.86 -0.98
C GLN A 78 0.13 -11.77 -1.52
N PHE A 79 0.27 -10.70 -0.77
CA PHE A 79 1.34 -9.71 -0.98
C PHE A 79 1.78 -9.11 0.36
N GLY A 80 3.03 -8.64 0.40
CA GLY A 80 3.59 -7.95 1.55
C GLY A 80 3.23 -6.47 1.56
N PHE A 81 3.29 -5.86 2.73
CA PHE A 81 3.27 -4.41 2.87
C PHE A 81 4.27 -3.95 3.94
N THR A 82 4.76 -2.73 3.79
CA THR A 82 5.45 -2.00 4.86
C THR A 82 4.74 -0.71 5.17
N ILE A 83 4.84 -0.24 6.41
CA ILE A 83 4.44 1.10 6.84
C ILE A 83 5.69 1.77 7.35
N ASP A 84 6.14 2.80 6.65
CA ASP A 84 7.35 3.53 6.96
C ASP A 84 7.06 4.73 7.88
N GLN A 85 8.04 5.07 8.71
CA GLN A 85 8.01 6.31 9.49
C GLN A 85 8.58 7.45 8.66
N PRO A 86 7.99 8.65 8.71
CA PRO A 86 8.57 9.80 8.03
C PRO A 86 9.92 10.14 8.63
N THR A 87 10.88 10.49 7.76
CA THR A 87 12.22 10.94 8.13
C THR A 87 12.42 12.38 7.67
N ASP A 88 13.49 13.01 8.12
CA ASP A 88 13.83 14.39 7.70
C ASP A 88 13.97 14.54 6.18
N THR A 89 14.30 13.45 5.47
CA THR A 89 14.39 13.43 4.01
C THR A 89 13.07 13.16 3.29
N SER A 90 12.00 12.85 4.02
CA SER A 90 10.69 12.50 3.43
C SER A 90 9.92 13.72 2.91
N TYR A 91 10.22 14.93 3.38
CA TYR A 91 9.40 16.13 3.14
C TYR A 91 9.22 16.53 1.67
N ASP A 92 10.18 16.21 0.82
CA ASP A 92 10.14 16.59 -0.60
C ASP A 92 10.15 15.38 -1.56
N SER A 93 10.09 14.15 -1.02
CA SER A 93 10.29 12.93 -1.81
C SER A 93 9.28 12.75 -2.94
N VAL A 94 8.03 13.16 -2.73
CA VAL A 94 6.93 12.99 -3.69
C VAL A 94 6.25 14.30 -4.11
N THR A 95 6.86 15.45 -3.82
CA THR A 95 6.31 16.77 -4.16
C THR A 95 6.05 16.91 -5.67
N TRP A 96 6.88 16.31 -6.49
CA TRP A 96 6.76 16.30 -7.95
C TRP A 96 5.51 15.52 -8.45
N LEU A 97 5.01 14.55 -7.67
CA LEU A 97 3.82 13.76 -8.02
C LEU A 97 2.52 14.47 -7.62
N VAL A 98 2.43 14.88 -6.36
CA VAL A 98 1.16 15.38 -5.78
C VAL A 98 1.04 16.89 -5.85
N ASN A 99 2.11 17.59 -6.25
CA ASN A 99 2.20 19.06 -6.25
C ASN A 99 1.81 19.69 -4.89
N LYS A 100 2.12 18.97 -3.81
CA LYS A 100 1.90 19.36 -2.40
C LYS A 100 3.13 19.03 -1.61
N LYS A 101 3.45 19.89 -0.66
CA LYS A 101 4.47 19.61 0.34
C LYS A 101 3.89 18.68 1.41
N ASN A 102 4.76 18.03 2.16
CA ASN A 102 4.44 17.21 3.32
C ASN A 102 3.73 15.88 3.03
N TYR A 103 3.91 15.31 1.83
CA TYR A 103 3.54 13.93 1.55
C TYR A 103 4.79 13.05 1.47
N PHE A 104 4.65 11.78 1.79
CA PHE A 104 5.72 10.78 1.69
C PHE A 104 5.13 9.40 1.35
N GLU A 105 5.99 8.51 0.93
CA GLU A 105 5.66 7.10 0.68
C GLU A 105 5.49 6.40 2.03
N ALA A 106 4.26 6.33 2.51
CA ALA A 106 3.95 5.82 3.85
C ALA A 106 3.71 4.32 3.87
N VAL A 107 3.18 3.76 2.78
CA VAL A 107 2.92 2.33 2.67
C VAL A 107 3.39 1.83 1.32
N ASP A 108 4.24 0.81 1.33
CA ASP A 108 4.62 0.06 0.14
C ASP A 108 3.89 -1.28 0.08
N LEU A 109 3.29 -1.60 -1.06
CA LEU A 109 2.77 -2.93 -1.36
C LEU A 109 3.80 -3.68 -2.22
N MET A 110 4.28 -4.81 -1.70
CA MET A 110 5.39 -5.56 -2.26
C MET A 110 4.97 -6.97 -2.67
N TYR A 111 5.76 -7.58 -3.56
CA TYR A 111 5.58 -8.98 -3.98
C TYR A 111 4.22 -9.25 -4.62
N LEU A 112 3.70 -8.26 -5.36
CA LEU A 112 2.40 -8.35 -6.03
C LEU A 112 2.34 -9.41 -7.12
N ASN A 113 3.49 -9.91 -7.61
CA ASN A 113 3.61 -10.94 -8.64
C ASN A 113 2.72 -10.68 -9.88
N ARG A 114 2.46 -9.42 -10.19
CA ARG A 114 1.51 -8.94 -11.22
C ARG A 114 0.05 -9.29 -10.93
N ASP A 115 -0.29 -9.69 -9.71
CA ASP A 115 -1.67 -9.91 -9.30
C ASP A 115 -2.33 -8.58 -8.90
N PHE A 116 -2.49 -7.71 -9.88
CA PHE A 116 -3.08 -6.39 -9.67
C PHE A 116 -4.57 -6.46 -9.30
N GLU A 117 -5.27 -7.54 -9.63
CA GLU A 117 -6.66 -7.73 -9.21
C GLU A 117 -6.76 -7.90 -7.69
N PHE A 118 -5.86 -8.68 -7.12
CA PHE A 118 -5.82 -8.92 -5.68
C PHE A 118 -5.49 -7.64 -4.90
N ALA A 119 -4.48 -6.88 -5.36
CA ALA A 119 -4.16 -5.57 -4.81
C ALA A 119 -5.30 -4.57 -5.00
N PHE A 120 -5.95 -4.53 -6.17
CA PHE A 120 -7.07 -3.64 -6.45
C PHE A 120 -8.27 -3.90 -5.54
N ARG A 121 -8.56 -5.14 -5.23
CA ARG A 121 -9.62 -5.51 -4.28
C ARG A 121 -9.38 -4.91 -2.90
N PHE A 122 -8.16 -4.96 -2.40
CA PHE A 122 -7.76 -4.32 -1.14
C PHE A 122 -7.82 -2.79 -1.23
N LEU A 123 -7.17 -2.20 -2.23
CA LEU A 123 -7.09 -0.75 -2.43
C LEU A 123 -8.46 -0.11 -2.58
N SER A 124 -9.38 -0.79 -3.27
CA SER A 124 -10.78 -0.34 -3.41
C SER A 124 -11.49 -0.18 -2.06
N GLN A 125 -11.18 -1.02 -1.08
CA GLN A 125 -11.72 -0.88 0.27
C GLN A 125 -10.96 0.14 1.10
N TYR A 126 -9.64 0.22 0.93
CA TYR A 126 -8.78 1.18 1.63
C TYR A 126 -9.21 2.64 1.36
N PHE A 127 -9.35 3.00 0.10
CA PHE A 127 -9.73 4.38 -0.28
C PHE A 127 -11.20 4.73 -0.01
N ARG A 128 -12.06 3.76 0.30
CA ARG A 128 -13.43 4.01 0.78
C ARG A 128 -13.52 4.35 2.26
N LEU A 129 -12.45 4.16 3.01
CA LEU A 129 -12.39 4.60 4.41
C LEU A 129 -12.28 6.14 4.44
N LYS A 130 -13.12 6.77 5.26
CA LYS A 130 -13.19 8.24 5.33
C LYS A 130 -11.86 8.87 5.75
N GLU A 131 -11.16 8.23 6.66
CA GLU A 131 -9.85 8.63 7.17
C GLU A 131 -8.75 8.68 6.10
N ASN A 132 -8.92 7.94 5.00
CA ASN A 132 -7.96 7.87 3.90
C ASN A 132 -8.32 8.78 2.72
N SER A 133 -9.24 9.71 2.92
CA SER A 133 -9.77 10.59 1.84
C SER A 133 -8.74 11.59 1.28
N SER A 134 -7.67 11.86 2.01
CA SER A 134 -6.56 12.72 1.58
C SER A 134 -5.37 11.95 0.99
N ASP A 135 -5.38 10.62 1.09
CA ASP A 135 -4.29 9.78 0.61
C ASP A 135 -4.27 9.70 -0.92
N TYR A 136 -3.09 9.41 -1.47
CA TYR A 136 -2.89 9.16 -2.89
C TYR A 136 -2.30 7.77 -3.10
N LEU A 137 -2.54 7.22 -4.27
CA LEU A 137 -1.92 5.99 -4.74
C LEU A 137 -0.94 6.31 -5.85
N TRP A 138 0.29 5.88 -5.69
CA TRP A 138 1.31 5.94 -6.74
C TRP A 138 1.70 4.52 -7.17
N VAL A 139 1.82 4.33 -8.47
CA VAL A 139 2.38 3.10 -9.05
C VAL A 139 3.76 3.44 -9.58
N ASP A 140 4.76 2.71 -9.12
CA ASP A 140 6.15 2.89 -9.55
C ASP A 140 6.26 2.90 -11.07
N ASP A 141 7.21 3.67 -11.60
CA ASP A 141 7.39 3.95 -13.04
C ASP A 141 6.31 4.84 -13.69
N THR A 142 5.36 5.42 -12.95
CA THR A 142 4.42 6.40 -13.49
C THR A 142 4.75 7.83 -13.05
N ASP A 143 4.36 8.81 -13.87
CA ASP A 143 4.52 10.25 -13.59
C ASP A 143 3.26 10.90 -13.01
N TRP A 144 2.33 10.10 -12.50
CA TRP A 144 1.08 10.53 -11.85
C TRP A 144 0.73 9.65 -10.67
N CYS A 145 -0.18 10.14 -9.83
CA CYS A 145 -0.80 9.37 -8.75
C CYS A 145 -2.33 9.48 -8.84
N TYR A 146 -3.02 8.53 -8.22
CA TYR A 146 -4.47 8.54 -8.09
C TYR A 146 -4.86 9.15 -6.75
N SER A 147 -5.78 10.09 -6.74
CA SER A 147 -6.45 10.55 -5.53
C SER A 147 -7.43 9.49 -5.00
N ALA A 148 -7.83 9.61 -3.74
CA ALA A 148 -8.86 8.74 -3.17
C ALA A 148 -10.17 8.76 -3.97
N LYS A 149 -10.58 9.93 -4.52
CA LYS A 149 -11.77 10.04 -5.37
C LYS A 149 -11.64 9.24 -6.66
N GLU A 150 -10.47 9.28 -7.30
CA GLU A 150 -10.20 8.51 -8.51
C GLU A 150 -10.18 7.01 -8.24
N MET A 151 -9.60 6.57 -7.12
CA MET A 151 -9.62 5.18 -6.72
C MET A 151 -11.03 4.68 -6.40
N ILE A 152 -11.86 5.50 -5.74
CA ILE A 152 -13.27 5.19 -5.50
C ILE A 152 -14.01 5.07 -6.84
N TRP A 153 -13.81 6.01 -7.76
CA TRP A 153 -14.42 5.95 -9.08
C TRP A 153 -13.99 4.70 -9.85
N LEU A 154 -12.70 4.39 -9.91
CA LEU A 154 -12.17 3.17 -10.54
C LEU A 154 -12.83 1.92 -9.97
N SER A 155 -13.07 1.88 -8.66
CA SER A 155 -13.70 0.74 -7.99
C SER A 155 -15.19 0.52 -8.36
N THR A 156 -15.81 1.48 -9.04
CA THR A 156 -17.18 1.35 -9.59
C THR A 156 -17.21 0.91 -11.04
N GLN A 157 -16.03 0.89 -11.70
CA GLN A 157 -15.89 0.47 -13.10
C GLN A 157 -15.62 -1.04 -13.18
N PRO A 158 -15.89 -1.68 -14.33
CA PRO A 158 -15.40 -3.03 -14.57
C PRO A 158 -13.89 -3.09 -14.42
N TYR A 159 -13.42 -4.12 -13.72
CA TYR A 159 -11.98 -4.30 -13.53
C TYR A 159 -11.25 -4.48 -14.87
N THR A 160 -10.12 -3.82 -15.03
CA THR A 160 -9.19 -4.00 -16.16
C THR A 160 -7.77 -4.19 -15.62
N PRO A 161 -7.00 -5.18 -16.12
CA PRO A 161 -5.65 -5.45 -15.62
C PRO A 161 -4.68 -4.25 -15.77
N GLU A 162 -4.95 -3.38 -16.75
CA GLU A 162 -4.13 -2.21 -17.06
C GLU A 162 -4.43 -1.01 -16.16
N TRP A 163 -5.34 -1.12 -15.19
CA TRP A 163 -5.69 0.01 -14.32
C TRP A 163 -4.47 0.72 -13.71
N PRO A 164 -3.38 0.03 -13.31
CA PRO A 164 -2.25 0.70 -12.66
C PRO A 164 -1.53 1.69 -13.57
N TYR A 165 -1.68 1.54 -14.88
CA TYR A 165 -0.98 2.33 -15.91
C TYR A 165 -1.89 3.29 -16.67
N LYS A 166 -3.15 3.40 -16.26
CA LYS A 166 -4.13 4.22 -16.96
C LYS A 166 -4.32 5.55 -16.26
N LYS A 167 -3.61 6.59 -16.77
CA LYS A 167 -3.84 7.96 -16.27
C LYS A 167 -5.29 8.37 -16.51
N LEU A 168 -5.99 8.73 -15.42
CA LEU A 168 -7.36 9.21 -15.52
C LEU A 168 -7.36 10.68 -15.90
N THR A 169 -8.09 11.02 -16.98
CA THR A 169 -8.48 12.40 -17.28
C THR A 169 -9.83 12.63 -16.60
N VAL A 170 -9.80 13.00 -15.34
CA VAL A 170 -11.03 13.43 -14.65
C VAL A 170 -11.26 14.88 -15.04
N HIS A 171 -12.33 15.13 -15.76
CA HIS A 171 -12.83 16.45 -16.07
C HIS A 171 -13.70 16.99 -14.95
#